data_abba11d554f2ec35507427dfcb25531a
#
_entry.id   abba11d554f2ec35507427dfcb25531a
#
_cell.length_a   1.000
_cell.length_b   1.000
_cell.length_c   1.000
_cell.angle_alpha   90.00
_cell.angle_beta   90.00
_cell.angle_gamma   90.00
#
_symmetry.space_group_name_H-M   'P 1'
#
loop_
_entity.id
_entity.type
_entity.pdbx_description
1 polymer ?
#
loop_
_entity_poly.entity_id
_entity_poly.type
_entity_poly.pdbx_seq_one_letter_code
_entity_poly.pdbx_strand_id
1 'polypeptide(L)' 'MREFTVYKMRLAGYLMFRGNVLLRIEPSNKHLNKNVFVFKDTAKLKQGISEYHNIKAEM' A
#
# COMPACT_ATOMS: atom_id res chain seq x y z
N MET A 1 -13.08 -4.89 10.79
CA MET A 1 -12.11 -3.95 10.20
C MET A 1 -11.70 -4.45 8.83
N ARG A 2 -11.75 -3.57 7.83
CA ARG A 2 -11.33 -3.95 6.49
C ARG A 2 -9.83 -3.81 6.32
N GLU A 3 -9.25 -4.69 5.53
CA GLU A 3 -7.84 -4.69 5.25
C GLU A 3 -7.62 -4.57 3.76
N PHE A 4 -6.56 -3.87 3.39
CA PHE A 4 -6.18 -3.70 1.98
C PHE A 4 -4.74 -4.13 1.82
N THR A 5 -4.50 -5.06 0.90
CA THR A 5 -3.17 -5.61 0.67
C THR A 5 -2.48 -4.86 -0.46
N VAL A 6 -1.27 -4.38 -0.18
CA VAL A 6 -0.45 -3.64 -1.15
C VAL A 6 0.76 -4.51 -1.48
N TYR A 7 0.97 -4.77 -2.76
CA TYR A 7 2.05 -5.64 -3.22
C TYR A 7 3.31 -4.89 -3.57
N LYS A 8 3.21 -3.60 -3.88
CA LYS A 8 4.35 -2.80 -4.31
C LYS A 8 4.95 -2.02 -3.15
N MET A 9 6.25 -2.20 -2.93
CA MET A 9 6.94 -1.53 -1.83
C MET A 9 6.87 -0.01 -1.95
N ARG A 10 7.02 0.53 -3.16
CA ARG A 10 7.00 1.98 -3.36
C ARG A 10 5.65 2.57 -3.00
N LEU A 11 4.57 1.91 -3.42
CA LEU A 11 3.23 2.34 -3.05
C LEU A 11 3.02 2.25 -1.54
N ALA A 12 3.47 1.16 -0.93
CA ALA A 12 3.35 1.01 0.51
C ALA A 12 4.10 2.13 1.25
N GLY A 13 5.31 2.46 0.79
CA GLY A 13 6.08 3.56 1.38
C GLY A 13 5.37 4.90 1.24
N TYR A 14 4.79 5.17 0.08
CA TYR A 14 4.03 6.40 -0.13
C TYR A 14 2.82 6.47 0.81
N LEU A 15 2.09 5.36 0.93
CA LEU A 15 0.92 5.32 1.81
C LEU A 15 1.30 5.53 3.27
N MET A 16 2.41 4.95 3.71
CA MET A 16 2.91 5.20 5.07
C MET A 16 3.31 6.65 5.26
N PHE A 17 3.96 7.24 4.26
CA PHE A 17 4.33 8.65 4.29
C PHE A 17 3.09 9.56 4.43
N ARG A 18 2.01 9.18 3.79
CA ARG A 18 0.75 9.93 3.86
C ARG A 18 -0.02 9.69 5.16
N GLY A 19 0.52 8.87 6.05
CA GLY A 19 -0.09 8.65 7.35
C GLY A 19 -1.13 7.54 7.41
N ASN A 20 -1.14 6.63 6.43
CA ASN A 20 -2.01 5.47 6.47
C ASN A 20 -1.49 4.43 7.45
N VAL A 21 -2.39 3.67 8.04
CA VAL A 21 -2.02 2.70 9.08
C VAL A 21 -1.61 1.38 8.45
N LEU A 22 -0.35 1.02 8.65
CA LEU A 22 0.17 -0.29 8.27
C LEU A 22 -0.15 -1.26 9.41
N LEU A 23 -0.96 -2.27 9.13
CA LEU A 23 -1.36 -3.24 10.14
C LEU A 23 -0.31 -4.33 10.34
N ARG A 24 0.25 -4.83 9.24
CA ARG A 24 1.28 -5.86 9.31
C ARG A 24 1.93 -6.05 7.95
N ILE A 25 3.06 -6.75 7.95
CA ILE A 25 3.76 -7.15 6.74
C ILE A 25 3.73 -8.67 6.72
N GLU A 26 3.33 -9.25 5.59
CA GLU A 26 3.22 -10.69 5.45
C GLU A 26 4.05 -11.17 4.26
N PRO A 27 4.56 -12.41 4.28
CA PRO A 27 5.22 -12.95 3.11
C PRO A 27 4.22 -13.19 1.99
N SER A 28 4.66 -12.96 0.75
CA SER A 28 3.82 -13.17 -0.41
C SER A 28 3.70 -14.67 -0.70
N ASN A 29 2.49 -15.14 -0.96
CA ASN A 29 2.26 -16.53 -1.34
C ASN A 29 2.64 -16.79 -2.80
N LYS A 30 2.69 -15.75 -3.61
CA LYS A 30 2.93 -15.89 -5.04
C LYS A 30 4.39 -15.69 -5.43
N HIS A 31 5.15 -14.96 -4.64
CA HIS A 31 6.53 -14.62 -4.97
C HIS A 31 7.41 -14.87 -3.77
N LEU A 32 8.32 -15.82 -3.92
CA LEU A 32 9.33 -16.10 -2.90
C LEU A 32 10.20 -14.85 -2.71
N ASN A 33 10.57 -14.58 -1.46
CA ASN A 33 11.44 -13.45 -1.09
C ASN A 33 10.80 -12.08 -1.23
N LYS A 34 9.47 -12.02 -1.40
CA LYS A 34 8.75 -10.76 -1.42
C LYS A 34 7.72 -10.71 -0.32
N ASN A 35 7.45 -9.51 0.15
CA ASN A 35 6.46 -9.29 1.20
C ASN A 35 5.31 -8.45 0.67
N VAL A 36 4.15 -8.62 1.30
CA VAL A 36 3.00 -7.76 1.05
C VAL A 36 2.73 -6.93 2.29
N PHE A 37 2.16 -5.77 2.09
CA PHE A 37 1.90 -4.80 3.15
C PHE A 37 0.40 -4.67 3.34
N VAL A 38 -0.07 -4.97 4.55
CA VAL A 38 -1.51 -4.96 4.83
C VAL A 38 -1.84 -3.68 5.58
N PHE A 39 -2.68 -2.85 4.95
CA PHE A 39 -3.09 -1.57 5.51
C PHE A 39 -4.53 -1.62 5.96
N LYS A 40 -4.87 -0.75 6.91
CA LYS A 40 -6.27 -0.51 7.25
C LYS A 40 -6.95 0.16 6.06
N ASP A 41 -8.05 -0.45 5.58
CA ASP A 41 -8.79 0.07 4.42
C ASP A 41 -9.65 1.26 4.85
N THR A 42 -9.27 2.43 4.42
CA THR A 42 -9.96 3.68 4.73
C THR A 42 -10.12 4.50 3.45
N ALA A 43 -11.01 5.50 3.50
CA ALA A 43 -11.15 6.43 2.38
C ALA A 43 -9.83 7.17 2.10
N LYS A 44 -9.10 7.50 3.16
CA LYS A 44 -7.79 8.15 3.04
C LYS A 44 -6.79 7.26 2.29
N LEU A 45 -6.84 5.94 2.54
CA LEU A 45 -5.97 5.00 1.85
C LEU A 45 -6.24 4.99 0.36
N LYS A 46 -7.51 4.92 -0.02
CA LYS A 46 -7.89 4.91 -1.44
C LYS A 46 -7.51 6.21 -2.13
N GLN A 47 -7.65 7.32 -1.44
CA GLN A 47 -7.24 8.61 -1.96
C GLN A 47 -5.73 8.64 -2.19
N GLY A 48 -4.95 8.10 -1.25
CA GLY A 48 -3.51 8.02 -1.38
C GLY A 48 -3.08 7.16 -2.56
N ILE A 49 -3.77 6.05 -2.78
CA ILE A 49 -3.49 5.18 -3.93
C ILE A 49 -3.73 5.92 -5.23
N SER A 50 -4.84 6.64 -5.32
CA SER A 50 -5.17 7.42 -6.50
C SER A 50 -4.12 8.51 -6.75
N GLU A 51 -3.71 9.19 -5.70
CA GLU A 51 -2.66 10.22 -5.79
C GLU A 51 -1.35 9.63 -6.31
N TYR A 52 -0.97 8.47 -5.80
CA TYR A 52 0.26 7.81 -6.23
C TYR A 52 0.23 7.49 -7.72
N HIS A 53 -0.89 6.97 -8.21
CA HIS A 53 -1.04 6.66 -9.62
C HIS A 53 -0.94 7.91 -10.49
N ASN A 54 -1.49 9.03 -10.02
CA ASN A 54 -1.41 10.30 -10.76
C ASN A 54 0.03 10.81 -10.83
N ILE A 55 0.75 10.74 -9.73
CA ILE A 55 2.15 11.16 -9.69
C ILE A 55 2.98 10.30 -10.64
N LYS A 56 2.76 8.98 -10.62
CA LYS A 56 3.49 8.05 -11.47
C LYS A 56 3.20 8.32 -12.94
N ALA A 57 1.96 8.67 -13.28
CA ALA A 57 1.59 8.94 -14.66
C ALA A 57 2.25 10.20 -15.21
N GLU A 58 2.60 11.15 -14.34
CA GLU A 58 3.25 12.40 -14.75
C GLU A 58 4.76 12.25 -14.86
N MET A 59 5.30 11.20 -14.33
CA MET A 59 6.72 10.91 -14.44
C MET A 59 7.00 10.02 -15.64
#